data_f34988278961a4dc802958d4d5cf9e1b
#
_entry.id   f34988278961a4dc802958d4d5cf9e1b
#
_cell.length_a   1.000
_cell.length_b   1.000
_cell.length_c   1.000
_cell.angle_alpha   90.00
_cell.angle_beta   90.00
_cell.angle_gamma   90.00
#
_symmetry.space_group_name_H-M   'P 1'
#
loop_
_entity.id
_entity.type
_entity.pdbx_description
1 polymer ?
#
loop_
_entity_poly.entity_id
_entity_poly.type
_entity_poly.pdbx_seq_one_letter_code
_entity_poly.pdbx_strand_id
1 'polypeptide(L)'
;MNTSFTRRNFLKTTGVAGVGTIAGFQSMVEKVFSKSTKKITITGVNSNFEREPLIRPFGFKGGYMTEIWQSVNYMECDSGLHEIGLCTQNVLWSDAKVFAAYSESGGNALMYALSERALQISKGQSFTTPVELLENMLPEVYDYGKKITANPHLRKTFALNALVGLDNAAWLLYAKENGFKTFDEMIPQAYRPALSSHHKEAAAIPLMAYTIPIDEIKDTVDDGYFFMKIKIGQPGTQEEMLEKDKARLTTIHNAIGNVRTSHTEDGKLPYYFDANGRYEKKETLMKLINHAKKIGAFEQIAIIEEPFAEELEIDVSDIPVRLASDESAHTDEDAIKRMQMGYGAIALKAIAKTLSMTMKIAQAAHERDVPCFCADLTVNPVLIEWNKNVAARLKSFPGMGNLGLVESNGHQNYKNWNTMLSYHPRNDGAWVQAKNGVYELNEEFYKTGGGIFDPMPHYEAMFKH
;
A
#
# COMPACT_ATOMS: atom_id res chain seq x y z
N MET A 1 41.18 -28.97 28.00
CA MET A 1 41.94 -28.02 27.15
C MET A 1 40.98 -27.50 26.08
N ASN A 2 40.51 -26.27 26.28
CA ASN A 2 39.60 -25.57 25.35
C ASN A 2 40.43 -24.92 24.25
N THR A 3 40.24 -25.31 23.00
CA THR A 3 40.73 -24.51 21.86
C THR A 3 39.58 -23.89 21.14
N SER A 4 39.45 -22.56 21.33
CA SER A 4 38.50 -21.72 20.61
C SER A 4 38.86 -21.60 19.14
N PHE A 5 37.96 -22.02 18.24
CA PHE A 5 38.06 -21.76 16.81
C PHE A 5 37.64 -20.31 16.52
N THR A 6 38.59 -19.49 16.08
CA THR A 6 38.30 -18.14 15.61
C THR A 6 38.30 -18.08 14.07
N ARG A 7 37.43 -17.21 13.50
CA ARG A 7 37.29 -16.96 12.05
C ARG A 7 38.60 -16.73 11.29
N ARG A 8 39.67 -16.38 11.98
CA ARG A 8 40.98 -16.10 11.41
C ARG A 8 41.77 -17.36 11.03
N ASN A 9 41.44 -18.54 11.58
CA ASN A 9 42.14 -19.79 11.31
C ASN A 9 41.51 -20.60 10.14
N PHE A 10 40.28 -20.29 9.73
CA PHE A 10 39.64 -20.93 8.59
C PHE A 10 40.21 -20.44 7.24
N LEU A 11 40.78 -19.22 7.19
CA LEU A 11 41.29 -18.61 5.96
C LEU A 11 42.76 -18.99 5.63
N LYS A 12 43.43 -19.80 6.47
CA LYS A 12 44.84 -20.18 6.24
C LYS A 12 45.06 -21.60 5.69
N THR A 13 43.99 -22.43 5.61
CA THR A 13 44.14 -23.86 5.21
C THR A 13 43.54 -24.19 3.84
N THR A 14 43.05 -23.21 3.08
CA THR A 14 42.56 -23.37 1.69
C THR A 14 43.29 -22.42 0.74
N GLY A 15 44.57 -22.34 0.89
CA GLY A 15 45.44 -21.65 -0.07
C GLY A 15 45.94 -22.63 -1.14
N VAL A 16 45.77 -22.20 -2.41
CA VAL A 16 46.35 -22.77 -3.64
C VAL A 16 45.53 -23.90 -4.29
N ALA A 17 44.42 -23.58 -4.89
CA ALA A 17 43.94 -24.01 -6.21
C ALA A 17 42.48 -23.54 -6.39
N GLY A 18 42.25 -22.37 -6.96
CA GLY A 18 40.87 -21.92 -7.28
C GLY A 18 40.62 -20.41 -7.28
N VAL A 19 41.67 -19.59 -7.26
CA VAL A 19 41.49 -18.11 -7.18
C VAL A 19 41.07 -17.50 -8.54
N GLY A 20 41.22 -18.24 -9.65
CA GLY A 20 40.90 -17.71 -10.98
C GLY A 20 39.43 -17.78 -11.40
N THR A 21 38.62 -18.66 -10.80
CA THR A 21 37.23 -18.89 -11.24
C THR A 21 36.19 -18.15 -10.39
N ILE A 22 36.45 -17.90 -9.11
CA ILE A 22 35.50 -17.22 -8.22
C ILE A 22 35.53 -15.70 -8.44
N ALA A 23 36.74 -15.12 -8.66
CA ALA A 23 36.84 -13.68 -8.99
C ALA A 23 36.23 -13.35 -10.37
N GLY A 24 36.33 -14.28 -11.33
CA GLY A 24 35.67 -14.13 -12.65
C GLY A 24 34.17 -14.24 -12.57
N PHE A 25 33.62 -15.08 -11.71
CA PHE A 25 32.17 -15.22 -11.51
C PHE A 25 31.60 -14.05 -10.73
N GLN A 26 32.27 -13.59 -9.69
CA GLN A 26 31.85 -12.42 -8.91
C GLN A 26 31.92 -11.13 -9.74
N SER A 27 32.98 -10.95 -10.57
CA SER A 27 33.07 -9.79 -11.46
C SER A 27 32.10 -9.87 -12.67
N MET A 28 31.71 -11.07 -13.11
CA MET A 28 30.63 -11.25 -14.09
C MET A 28 29.24 -10.96 -13.48
N VAL A 29 28.98 -11.44 -12.28
CA VAL A 29 27.75 -11.18 -11.56
C VAL A 29 27.64 -9.69 -11.23
N GLU A 30 28.69 -9.03 -10.75
CA GLU A 30 28.68 -7.57 -10.53
C GLU A 30 28.56 -6.79 -11.85
N LYS A 31 29.18 -7.22 -12.95
CA LYS A 31 29.01 -6.56 -14.26
C LYS A 31 27.65 -6.79 -14.92
N VAL A 32 26.94 -7.86 -14.60
CA VAL A 32 25.58 -8.10 -15.11
C VAL A 32 24.55 -7.25 -14.33
N PHE A 33 24.84 -6.85 -13.08
CA PHE A 33 23.94 -6.09 -12.23
C PHE A 33 24.26 -4.59 -12.07
N SER A 34 25.32 -4.09 -12.69
CA SER A 34 25.63 -2.65 -12.71
C SER A 34 25.44 -2.02 -14.10
N LYS A 35 24.32 -2.28 -14.78
CA LYS A 35 23.90 -1.37 -15.84
C LYS A 35 23.55 -0.05 -15.14
N SER A 36 24.36 1.00 -15.33
CA SER A 36 23.95 2.34 -14.91
C SER A 36 22.63 2.65 -15.59
N THR A 37 21.62 2.99 -14.80
CA THR A 37 20.30 3.37 -15.31
C THR A 37 20.44 4.62 -16.17
N LYS A 38 19.67 4.69 -17.25
CA LYS A 38 19.66 5.84 -18.16
C LYS A 38 19.12 7.06 -17.43
N LYS A 39 19.68 8.21 -17.70
CA LYS A 39 19.10 9.51 -17.35
C LYS A 39 17.93 9.79 -18.30
N ILE A 40 16.76 10.08 -17.74
CA ILE A 40 15.51 10.33 -18.44
C ILE A 40 15.12 11.78 -18.20
N THR A 41 14.83 12.55 -19.26
CA THR A 41 14.38 13.94 -19.16
C THR A 41 12.94 14.06 -19.61
N ILE A 42 12.06 14.62 -18.78
CA ILE A 42 10.63 14.78 -19.08
C ILE A 42 10.45 15.95 -20.04
N THR A 43 9.83 15.71 -21.20
CA THR A 43 9.61 16.73 -22.26
C THR A 43 8.15 17.10 -22.43
N GLY A 44 7.22 16.15 -22.22
CA GLY A 44 5.79 16.35 -22.40
C GLY A 44 5.00 15.80 -21.21
N VAL A 45 3.93 16.51 -20.84
CA VAL A 45 3.01 16.07 -19.78
C VAL A 45 1.58 16.47 -20.12
N ASN A 46 0.61 15.66 -19.70
CA ASN A 46 -0.82 15.94 -19.79
C ASN A 46 -1.56 15.21 -18.66
N SER A 47 -2.81 15.57 -18.40
CA SER A 47 -3.65 14.88 -17.44
C SER A 47 -5.11 14.87 -17.86
N ASN A 48 -5.85 13.89 -17.38
CA ASN A 48 -7.29 13.80 -17.51
C ASN A 48 -7.86 13.03 -16.30
N PHE A 49 -9.17 12.97 -16.15
CA PHE A 49 -9.81 12.21 -15.06
C PHE A 49 -11.20 11.72 -15.43
N GLU A 50 -11.62 10.66 -14.75
CA GLU A 50 -12.99 10.15 -14.75
C GLU A 50 -13.53 10.18 -13.32
N ARG A 51 -14.87 10.18 -13.18
CA ARG A 51 -15.54 10.11 -11.89
C ARG A 51 -16.34 8.84 -11.80
N GLU A 52 -16.05 8.03 -10.81
CA GLU A 52 -16.69 6.74 -10.61
C GLU A 52 -17.63 6.76 -9.41
N PRO A 53 -18.94 6.57 -9.63
CA PRO A 53 -19.91 6.57 -8.55
C PRO A 53 -19.77 5.33 -7.67
N LEU A 54 -20.00 5.53 -6.36
CA LEU A 54 -20.08 4.44 -5.39
C LEU A 54 -21.51 3.86 -5.32
N ILE A 55 -21.61 2.57 -4.97
CA ILE A 55 -22.88 1.85 -4.78
C ILE A 55 -23.70 2.52 -3.67
N ARG A 56 -23.03 2.96 -2.61
CA ARG A 56 -23.60 3.64 -1.45
C ARG A 56 -22.59 4.65 -0.91
N PRO A 57 -23.04 5.68 -0.15
CA PRO A 57 -22.09 6.57 0.50
C PRO A 57 -21.14 5.78 1.41
N PHE A 58 -19.84 5.98 1.21
CA PHE A 58 -18.78 5.32 1.95
C PHE A 58 -18.25 6.24 3.05
N GLY A 59 -18.50 5.86 4.30
CA GLY A 59 -18.22 6.71 5.47
C GLY A 59 -17.01 6.25 6.28
N PHE A 60 -16.10 7.17 6.57
CA PHE A 60 -15.01 7.04 7.55
C PHE A 60 -14.47 8.42 7.92
N LYS A 61 -13.68 8.52 8.99
CA LYS A 61 -13.10 9.81 9.45
C LYS A 61 -14.11 10.98 9.57
N GLY A 62 -15.40 10.67 9.81
CA GLY A 62 -16.45 11.66 9.98
C GLY A 62 -17.00 12.29 8.70
N GLY A 63 -16.62 11.80 7.52
CA GLY A 63 -17.16 12.19 6.21
C GLY A 63 -17.77 11.03 5.45
N TYR A 64 -18.43 11.35 4.33
CA TYR A 64 -19.00 10.37 3.40
C TYR A 64 -18.59 10.72 1.98
N MET A 65 -18.13 9.73 1.22
CA MET A 65 -17.85 9.84 -0.20
C MET A 65 -18.96 9.20 -1.01
N THR A 66 -19.30 9.78 -2.15
CA THR A 66 -20.32 9.29 -3.08
C THR A 66 -19.75 8.94 -4.45
N GLU A 67 -18.60 9.49 -4.77
CA GLU A 67 -17.83 9.21 -6.00
C GLU A 67 -16.34 9.23 -5.71
N ILE A 68 -15.55 8.58 -6.56
CA ILE A 68 -14.09 8.64 -6.50
C ILE A 68 -13.55 9.06 -7.88
N TRP A 69 -12.59 9.98 -7.87
CA TRP A 69 -11.96 10.42 -9.09
C TRP A 69 -10.77 9.52 -9.46
N GLN A 70 -10.76 9.06 -10.71
CA GLN A 70 -9.66 8.32 -11.32
C GLN A 70 -8.89 9.28 -12.21
N SER A 71 -7.75 9.80 -11.75
CA SER A 71 -6.92 10.65 -12.58
C SER A 71 -5.91 9.84 -13.38
N VAL A 72 -5.64 10.31 -14.60
CA VAL A 72 -4.69 9.72 -15.55
C VAL A 72 -3.65 10.76 -15.88
N ASN A 73 -2.38 10.42 -15.68
CA ASN A 73 -1.25 11.31 -15.95
C ASN A 73 -0.45 10.76 -17.14
N TYR A 74 -0.27 11.58 -18.16
CA TYR A 74 0.59 11.29 -19.31
C TYR A 74 1.95 11.94 -19.12
N MET A 75 3.01 11.20 -19.45
CA MET A 75 4.37 11.67 -19.39
C MET A 75 5.15 11.18 -20.60
N GLU A 76 5.88 12.09 -21.25
CA GLU A 76 6.76 11.84 -22.39
C GLU A 76 8.20 12.27 -22.03
N CYS A 77 9.18 11.54 -22.53
CA CYS A 77 10.60 11.82 -22.29
C CYS A 77 11.35 12.19 -23.59
N ASP A 78 12.59 12.60 -23.42
CA ASP A 78 13.47 13.08 -24.48
C ASP A 78 13.82 12.06 -25.58
N SER A 79 13.60 10.77 -25.33
CA SER A 79 13.70 9.73 -26.35
C SER A 79 12.45 9.63 -27.24
N GLY A 80 11.36 10.33 -26.93
CA GLY A 80 10.05 10.24 -27.57
C GLY A 80 9.18 9.10 -27.03
N LEU A 81 9.64 8.35 -26.03
CA LEU A 81 8.80 7.38 -25.34
C LEU A 81 7.82 8.09 -24.41
N HIS A 82 6.63 7.52 -24.27
CA HIS A 82 5.61 8.03 -23.35
C HIS A 82 4.92 6.90 -22.62
N GLU A 83 4.37 7.22 -21.46
CA GLU A 83 3.58 6.32 -20.62
C GLU A 83 2.46 7.10 -19.91
N ILE A 84 1.46 6.34 -19.43
CA ILE A 84 0.41 6.86 -18.59
C ILE A 84 0.45 6.20 -17.23
N GLY A 85 0.18 6.97 -16.18
CA GLY A 85 0.04 6.46 -14.82
C GLY A 85 -1.34 6.79 -14.27
N LEU A 86 -1.93 5.84 -13.56
CA LEU A 86 -3.24 5.97 -12.95
C LEU A 86 -3.13 6.39 -11.49
N CYS A 87 -4.12 7.11 -11.00
CA CYS A 87 -4.27 7.46 -9.60
C CYS A 87 -5.75 7.45 -9.20
N THR A 88 -6.06 6.88 -8.07
CA THR A 88 -7.34 7.05 -7.38
C THR A 88 -7.20 8.17 -6.37
N GLN A 89 -7.96 9.24 -6.53
CA GLN A 89 -7.96 10.40 -5.62
C GLN A 89 -8.95 10.19 -4.48
N ASN A 90 -8.47 10.15 -3.25
CA ASN A 90 -9.29 10.02 -2.05
C ASN A 90 -8.94 11.12 -1.04
N VAL A 91 -9.63 12.25 -1.16
CA VAL A 91 -9.38 13.42 -0.31
C VAL A 91 -9.71 13.16 1.15
N LEU A 92 -10.80 12.42 1.44
CA LEU A 92 -11.19 12.12 2.82
C LEU A 92 -10.12 11.31 3.56
N TRP A 93 -9.51 10.32 2.88
CA TRP A 93 -8.40 9.57 3.44
C TRP A 93 -7.15 10.46 3.57
N SER A 94 -6.83 11.20 2.52
CA SER A 94 -5.58 11.97 2.41
C SER A 94 -5.53 13.15 3.39
N ASP A 95 -6.62 13.92 3.51
CA ASP A 95 -6.78 14.99 4.49
C ASP A 95 -8.27 15.27 4.76
N ALA A 96 -8.79 14.77 5.87
CA ALA A 96 -10.19 14.95 6.25
C ALA A 96 -10.54 16.43 6.52
N LYS A 97 -9.58 17.29 6.89
CA LYS A 97 -9.81 18.73 7.09
C LYS A 97 -10.06 19.43 5.76
N VAL A 98 -9.30 19.06 4.71
CA VAL A 98 -9.55 19.57 3.34
C VAL A 98 -10.93 19.10 2.84
N PHE A 99 -11.27 17.83 3.03
CA PHE A 99 -12.59 17.30 2.69
C PHE A 99 -13.72 18.07 3.37
N ALA A 100 -13.61 18.32 4.66
CA ALA A 100 -14.62 19.05 5.43
C ALA A 100 -14.73 20.53 5.01
N ALA A 101 -13.60 21.18 4.65
CA ALA A 101 -13.58 22.60 4.27
C ALA A 101 -14.10 22.86 2.85
N TYR A 102 -13.88 21.93 1.91
CA TYR A 102 -14.14 22.15 0.48
C TYR A 102 -15.18 21.21 -0.12
N SER A 103 -15.82 20.37 0.64
CA SER A 103 -16.67 19.25 0.20
C SER A 103 -15.88 18.18 -0.58
N GLU A 104 -16.57 17.09 -0.95
CA GLU A 104 -16.02 16.01 -1.76
C GLU A 104 -15.49 16.50 -3.12
N SER A 105 -16.34 17.18 -3.90
CA SER A 105 -15.97 17.64 -5.24
C SER A 105 -14.93 18.75 -5.22
N GLY A 106 -15.03 19.71 -4.30
CA GLY A 106 -14.05 20.78 -4.15
C GLY A 106 -12.68 20.27 -3.72
N GLY A 107 -12.65 19.34 -2.78
CA GLY A 107 -11.40 18.69 -2.34
C GLY A 107 -10.74 17.86 -3.45
N ASN A 108 -11.53 17.09 -4.22
CA ASN A 108 -11.04 16.34 -5.38
C ASN A 108 -10.49 17.28 -6.48
N ALA A 109 -11.17 18.40 -6.76
CA ALA A 109 -10.69 19.39 -7.71
C ALA A 109 -9.35 20.02 -7.28
N LEU A 110 -9.18 20.33 -5.98
CA LEU A 110 -7.89 20.83 -5.45
C LEU A 110 -6.78 19.76 -5.56
N MET A 111 -7.09 18.49 -5.29
CA MET A 111 -6.09 17.41 -5.44
C MET A 111 -5.71 17.21 -6.91
N TYR A 112 -6.67 17.26 -7.83
CA TYR A 112 -6.41 17.19 -9.27
C TYR A 112 -5.55 18.38 -9.75
N ALA A 113 -5.87 19.60 -9.32
CA ALA A 113 -5.05 20.79 -9.62
C ALA A 113 -3.61 20.65 -9.07
N LEU A 114 -3.44 19.97 -7.93
CA LEU A 114 -2.12 19.65 -7.40
C LEU A 114 -1.38 18.65 -8.30
N SER A 115 -2.07 17.63 -8.80
CA SER A 115 -1.51 16.65 -9.76
C SER A 115 -1.07 17.34 -11.07
N GLU A 116 -1.90 18.24 -11.63
CA GLU A 116 -1.55 19.03 -12.81
C GLU A 116 -0.32 19.92 -12.55
N ARG A 117 -0.27 20.60 -11.40
CA ARG A 117 0.88 21.42 -11.04
C ARG A 117 2.14 20.59 -10.91
N ALA A 118 2.05 19.40 -10.31
CA ALA A 118 3.18 18.46 -10.18
C ALA A 118 3.71 18.04 -11.56
N LEU A 119 2.83 17.74 -12.51
CA LEU A 119 3.21 17.45 -13.89
C LEU A 119 3.94 18.64 -14.54
N GLN A 120 3.47 19.87 -14.36
CA GLN A 120 4.16 21.06 -14.89
C GLN A 120 5.54 21.27 -14.22
N ILE A 121 5.68 21.00 -12.92
CA ILE A 121 6.95 21.05 -12.20
C ILE A 121 7.91 19.97 -12.73
N SER A 122 7.41 18.79 -13.10
CA SER A 122 8.23 17.69 -13.61
C SER A 122 8.81 17.96 -15.00
N LYS A 123 8.15 18.79 -15.80
CA LYS A 123 8.60 19.09 -17.16
C LYS A 123 9.97 19.78 -17.18
N GLY A 124 10.91 19.19 -17.92
CA GLY A 124 12.31 19.62 -17.98
C GLY A 124 13.19 19.03 -16.88
N GLN A 125 12.62 18.35 -15.88
CA GLN A 125 13.42 17.62 -14.90
C GLN A 125 14.00 16.33 -15.50
N SER A 126 15.13 15.91 -14.93
CA SER A 126 15.78 14.65 -15.30
C SER A 126 15.96 13.79 -14.06
N PHE A 127 15.84 12.49 -14.23
CA PHE A 127 16.01 11.52 -13.17
C PHE A 127 16.69 10.24 -13.67
N THR A 128 17.29 9.49 -12.76
CA THR A 128 17.86 8.17 -13.02
C THR A 128 17.03 7.08 -12.36
N THR A 129 16.22 7.42 -11.36
CA THR A 129 15.20 6.57 -10.75
C THR A 129 13.96 7.41 -10.39
N PRO A 130 12.74 6.85 -10.44
CA PRO A 130 11.54 7.58 -10.03
C PRO A 130 11.57 8.02 -8.56
N VAL A 131 12.30 7.29 -7.70
CA VAL A 131 12.52 7.70 -6.30
C VAL A 131 13.22 9.05 -6.22
N GLU A 132 14.28 9.25 -7.02
CA GLU A 132 14.98 10.53 -7.14
C GLU A 132 14.05 11.66 -7.61
N LEU A 133 13.19 11.38 -8.62
CA LEU A 133 12.22 12.36 -9.11
C LEU A 133 11.24 12.76 -8.01
N LEU A 134 10.70 11.79 -7.26
CA LEU A 134 9.79 12.06 -6.14
C LEU A 134 10.48 12.94 -5.07
N GLU A 135 11.70 12.59 -4.66
CA GLU A 135 12.45 13.33 -3.64
C GLU A 135 12.69 14.78 -4.03
N ASN A 136 13.01 15.01 -5.30
CA ASN A 136 13.23 16.35 -5.83
C ASN A 136 11.95 17.19 -5.90
N MET A 137 10.81 16.56 -6.19
CA MET A 137 9.56 17.27 -6.44
C MET A 137 8.70 17.46 -5.19
N LEU A 138 8.70 16.49 -4.28
CA LEU A 138 7.76 16.45 -3.14
C LEU A 138 7.75 17.73 -2.30
N PRO A 139 8.89 18.37 -1.97
CA PRO A 139 8.88 19.60 -1.18
C PRO A 139 8.09 20.74 -1.85
N GLU A 140 8.34 21.02 -3.15
CA GLU A 140 7.65 22.07 -3.89
C GLU A 140 6.15 21.75 -4.07
N VAL A 141 5.82 20.50 -4.42
CA VAL A 141 4.42 20.05 -4.59
C VAL A 141 3.67 20.17 -3.27
N TYR A 142 4.27 19.75 -2.16
CA TYR A 142 3.66 19.85 -0.84
C TYR A 142 3.41 21.30 -0.41
N ASP A 143 4.37 22.20 -0.63
CA ASP A 143 4.21 23.62 -0.32
C ASP A 143 3.15 24.29 -1.20
N TYR A 144 3.05 23.90 -2.48
CA TYR A 144 1.95 24.34 -3.33
C TYR A 144 0.60 23.79 -2.84
N GLY A 145 0.56 22.53 -2.40
CA GLY A 145 -0.64 21.92 -1.79
C GLY A 145 -1.15 22.71 -0.60
N LYS A 146 -0.29 23.08 0.34
CA LYS A 146 -0.64 23.95 1.48
C LYS A 146 -1.25 25.27 1.03
N LYS A 147 -0.67 25.87 -0.02
CA LYS A 147 -1.11 27.16 -0.56
C LYS A 147 -2.51 27.07 -1.18
N ILE A 148 -2.77 26.10 -2.05
CA ILE A 148 -4.07 26.00 -2.75
C ILE A 148 -5.21 25.54 -1.83
N THR A 149 -4.88 24.75 -0.79
CA THR A 149 -5.85 24.31 0.22
C THR A 149 -6.01 25.31 1.37
N ALA A 150 -5.25 26.40 1.38
CA ALA A 150 -5.16 27.33 2.51
C ALA A 150 -4.95 26.62 3.87
N ASN A 151 -4.31 25.45 3.87
CA ASN A 151 -4.07 24.64 5.04
C ASN A 151 -2.55 24.52 5.31
N PRO A 152 -1.98 25.31 6.22
CA PRO A 152 -0.54 25.24 6.55
C PRO A 152 -0.14 23.91 7.19
N HIS A 153 -1.11 23.16 7.73
CA HIS A 153 -0.95 21.86 8.35
C HIS A 153 -1.50 20.73 7.44
N LEU A 154 -1.44 20.92 6.12
CA LEU A 154 -1.84 19.92 5.15
C LEU A 154 -1.09 18.60 5.41
N ARG A 155 -1.79 17.47 5.40
CA ARG A 155 -1.13 16.17 5.52
C ARG A 155 -0.30 15.86 4.27
N LYS A 156 0.90 15.30 4.46
CA LYS A 156 1.76 14.90 3.33
C LYS A 156 1.07 13.88 2.43
N THR A 157 0.18 13.04 2.96
CA THR A 157 -0.63 12.09 2.19
C THR A 157 -1.47 12.76 1.12
N PHE A 158 -1.90 14.02 1.28
CA PHE A 158 -2.61 14.75 0.24
C PHE A 158 -1.72 15.00 -0.99
N ALA A 159 -0.48 15.41 -0.77
CA ALA A 159 0.48 15.62 -1.86
C ALA A 159 0.94 14.28 -2.47
N LEU A 160 1.21 13.28 -1.64
CA LEU A 160 1.62 11.95 -2.11
C LEU A 160 0.54 11.28 -2.96
N ASN A 161 -0.74 11.36 -2.54
CA ASN A 161 -1.84 10.82 -3.33
C ASN A 161 -1.98 11.54 -4.68
N ALA A 162 -1.84 12.85 -4.71
CA ALA A 162 -1.84 13.62 -5.96
C ALA A 162 -0.69 13.23 -6.92
N LEU A 163 0.42 12.70 -6.39
CA LEU A 163 1.61 12.31 -7.15
C LEU A 163 1.58 10.86 -7.66
N VAL A 164 0.61 10.03 -7.25
CA VAL A 164 0.61 8.59 -7.61
C VAL A 164 0.62 8.36 -9.11
N GLY A 165 -0.21 9.06 -9.88
CA GLY A 165 -0.26 8.89 -11.33
C GLY A 165 1.04 9.33 -12.03
N LEU A 166 1.65 10.42 -11.56
CA LEU A 166 2.95 10.90 -12.05
C LEU A 166 4.05 9.85 -11.74
N ASP A 167 4.08 9.35 -10.51
CA ASP A 167 5.07 8.36 -10.08
C ASP A 167 4.94 7.06 -10.88
N ASN A 168 3.71 6.57 -11.09
CA ASN A 168 3.46 5.37 -11.89
C ASN A 168 3.90 5.56 -13.36
N ALA A 169 3.61 6.71 -13.98
CA ALA A 169 4.09 7.02 -15.33
C ALA A 169 5.63 7.07 -15.40
N ALA A 170 6.27 7.66 -14.38
CA ALA A 170 7.73 7.70 -14.28
C ALA A 170 8.34 6.30 -14.14
N TRP A 171 7.72 5.40 -13.35
CA TRP A 171 8.16 4.00 -13.21
C TRP A 171 8.05 3.23 -14.53
N LEU A 172 6.97 3.43 -15.29
CA LEU A 172 6.79 2.79 -16.59
C LEU A 172 7.79 3.32 -17.63
N LEU A 173 8.01 4.64 -17.68
CA LEU A 173 9.08 5.22 -18.52
C LEU A 173 10.46 4.70 -18.13
N TYR A 174 10.74 4.62 -16.82
CA TYR A 174 12.00 4.09 -16.32
C TYR A 174 12.20 2.62 -16.74
N ALA A 175 11.18 1.80 -16.66
CA ALA A 175 11.23 0.42 -17.12
C ALA A 175 11.48 0.35 -18.63
N LYS A 176 10.74 1.11 -19.41
CA LYS A 176 10.80 1.11 -20.88
C LYS A 176 12.15 1.60 -21.40
N GLU A 177 12.68 2.69 -20.85
CA GLU A 177 13.98 3.25 -21.20
C GLU A 177 15.15 2.33 -20.88
N ASN A 178 15.07 1.59 -19.78
CA ASN A 178 16.12 0.67 -19.37
C ASN A 178 15.92 -0.75 -19.92
N GLY A 179 14.82 -1.01 -20.63
CA GLY A 179 14.49 -2.29 -21.23
C GLY A 179 14.09 -3.35 -20.19
N PHE A 180 13.61 -2.93 -19.02
CA PHE A 180 13.05 -3.80 -17.98
C PHE A 180 11.70 -4.36 -18.43
N LYS A 181 11.46 -5.62 -18.17
CA LYS A 181 10.24 -6.35 -18.60
C LYS A 181 9.42 -6.86 -17.42
N THR A 182 9.99 -6.86 -16.23
CA THR A 182 9.37 -7.36 -15.02
C THR A 182 9.46 -6.33 -13.90
N PHE A 183 8.58 -6.46 -12.92
CA PHE A 183 8.64 -5.61 -11.73
C PHE A 183 9.96 -5.78 -10.96
N ASP A 184 10.50 -7.01 -10.91
CA ASP A 184 11.78 -7.32 -10.24
C ASP A 184 12.95 -6.57 -10.86
N GLU A 185 13.00 -6.49 -12.18
CA GLU A 185 14.07 -5.78 -12.89
C GLU A 185 14.06 -4.28 -12.59
N MET A 186 12.87 -3.70 -12.40
CA MET A 186 12.75 -2.27 -12.17
C MET A 186 12.99 -1.85 -10.70
N ILE A 187 13.03 -2.81 -9.74
CA ILE A 187 13.34 -2.51 -8.34
C ILE A 187 14.81 -2.07 -8.22
N PRO A 188 15.11 -0.82 -7.78
CA PRO A 188 16.48 -0.39 -7.55
C PRO A 188 17.19 -1.24 -6.48
N GLN A 189 18.50 -1.41 -6.62
CA GLN A 189 19.33 -2.28 -5.76
C GLN A 189 19.10 -2.04 -4.25
N ALA A 190 18.90 -0.77 -3.84
CA ALA A 190 18.72 -0.41 -2.44
C ALA A 190 17.45 -1.00 -1.81
N TYR A 191 16.40 -1.26 -2.60
CA TYR A 191 15.09 -1.71 -2.11
C TYR A 191 14.84 -3.22 -2.31
N ARG A 192 15.73 -3.92 -3.03
CA ARG A 192 15.61 -5.37 -3.27
C ARG A 192 15.57 -6.21 -2.00
N PRO A 193 16.30 -5.90 -0.92
CA PRO A 193 16.20 -6.70 0.31
C PRO A 193 14.79 -6.74 0.89
N ALA A 194 14.07 -5.62 0.86
CA ALA A 194 12.70 -5.52 1.38
C ALA A 194 11.66 -6.20 0.47
N LEU A 195 11.95 -6.36 -0.82
CA LEU A 195 11.04 -6.85 -1.86
C LEU A 195 11.63 -8.08 -2.57
N SER A 196 12.05 -9.08 -1.80
CA SER A 196 12.77 -10.26 -2.30
C SER A 196 11.98 -11.57 -2.25
N SER A 197 10.79 -11.58 -1.63
CA SER A 197 9.91 -12.75 -1.66
C SER A 197 9.21 -12.90 -3.01
N HIS A 198 8.69 -14.11 -3.26
CA HIS A 198 7.86 -14.42 -4.42
C HIS A 198 6.73 -15.35 -3.97
N HIS A 199 5.65 -14.75 -3.46
CA HIS A 199 4.49 -15.50 -3.00
C HIS A 199 3.69 -16.04 -4.19
N LYS A 200 3.16 -17.26 -4.07
CA LYS A 200 2.26 -17.84 -5.08
C LYS A 200 0.83 -17.31 -4.94
N GLU A 201 0.51 -16.74 -3.79
CA GLU A 201 -0.80 -16.23 -3.45
C GLU A 201 -0.69 -14.95 -2.63
N ALA A 202 -1.70 -14.08 -2.74
CA ALA A 202 -1.91 -12.99 -1.80
C ALA A 202 -3.33 -13.03 -1.27
N ALA A 203 -3.48 -12.91 0.07
CA ALA A 203 -4.80 -12.77 0.66
C ALA A 203 -5.46 -11.49 0.14
N ALA A 204 -6.67 -11.62 -0.36
CA ALA A 204 -7.54 -10.50 -0.63
C ALA A 204 -8.24 -10.10 0.66
N ILE A 205 -8.04 -8.88 1.12
CA ILE A 205 -8.58 -8.39 2.39
C ILE A 205 -9.76 -7.45 2.09
N PRO A 206 -11.02 -7.93 2.22
CA PRO A 206 -12.20 -7.08 2.06
C PRO A 206 -12.38 -6.18 3.28
N LEU A 207 -13.13 -5.07 3.07
CA LEU A 207 -13.42 -4.10 4.12
C LEU A 207 -14.81 -4.33 4.72
N MET A 208 -14.86 -4.48 6.05
CA MET A 208 -16.09 -4.56 6.84
C MET A 208 -16.33 -3.24 7.57
N ALA A 209 -17.04 -2.31 6.90
CA ALA A 209 -17.45 -1.03 7.46
C ALA A 209 -18.41 -1.22 8.66
N TYR A 210 -18.68 -0.13 9.42
CA TYR A 210 -19.54 -0.19 10.62
C TYR A 210 -20.94 -0.75 10.36
N THR A 211 -21.48 -0.46 9.17
CA THR A 211 -22.87 -0.77 8.78
C THR A 211 -23.03 -2.13 8.10
N ILE A 212 -21.91 -2.84 7.82
CA ILE A 212 -22.00 -4.17 7.21
C ILE A 212 -22.64 -5.15 8.20
N PRO A 213 -23.77 -5.78 7.82
CA PRO A 213 -24.46 -6.75 8.66
C PRO A 213 -23.60 -7.99 8.95
N ILE A 214 -23.89 -8.68 10.07
CA ILE A 214 -23.15 -9.87 10.44
C ILE A 214 -23.32 -11.02 9.44
N ASP A 215 -24.46 -11.10 8.78
CA ASP A 215 -24.71 -12.14 7.78
C ASP A 215 -23.85 -11.93 6.54
N GLU A 216 -23.64 -10.67 6.07
CA GLU A 216 -22.67 -10.37 4.99
C GLU A 216 -21.22 -10.73 5.39
N ILE A 217 -20.85 -10.60 6.67
CA ILE A 217 -19.54 -11.04 7.17
C ILE A 217 -19.42 -12.56 7.11
N LYS A 218 -20.49 -13.30 7.49
CA LYS A 218 -20.52 -14.77 7.36
C LYS A 218 -20.43 -15.22 5.92
N ASP A 219 -21.24 -14.61 5.02
CA ASP A 219 -21.22 -14.89 3.59
C ASP A 219 -19.82 -14.68 3.02
N THR A 220 -19.13 -13.58 3.43
CA THR A 220 -17.74 -13.33 3.04
C THR A 220 -16.78 -14.45 3.51
N VAL A 221 -16.96 -14.96 4.72
CA VAL A 221 -16.18 -16.10 5.21
C VAL A 221 -16.52 -17.38 4.47
N ASP A 222 -17.79 -17.63 4.17
CA ASP A 222 -18.26 -18.79 3.40
C ASP A 222 -17.75 -18.77 1.95
N ASP A 223 -17.54 -17.56 1.37
CA ASP A 223 -16.87 -17.35 0.09
C ASP A 223 -15.34 -17.55 0.13
N GLY A 224 -14.82 -17.96 1.31
CA GLY A 224 -13.42 -18.32 1.51
C GLY A 224 -12.50 -17.18 1.96
N TYR A 225 -13.02 -15.97 2.18
CA TYR A 225 -12.21 -14.89 2.73
C TYR A 225 -11.91 -15.16 4.20
N PHE A 226 -10.63 -15.19 4.55
CA PHE A 226 -10.17 -15.57 5.88
C PHE A 226 -9.53 -14.43 6.66
N PHE A 227 -9.25 -13.30 6.01
CA PHE A 227 -8.65 -12.12 6.63
C PHE A 227 -9.40 -10.87 6.17
N MET A 228 -10.08 -10.20 7.10
CA MET A 228 -10.96 -9.08 6.79
C MET A 228 -10.55 -7.86 7.61
N LYS A 229 -10.54 -6.68 6.97
CA LYS A 229 -10.37 -5.40 7.65
C LYS A 229 -11.69 -4.95 8.28
N ILE A 230 -11.76 -4.94 9.58
CA ILE A 230 -12.97 -4.60 10.35
C ILE A 230 -12.82 -3.20 10.92
N LYS A 231 -13.70 -2.29 10.54
CA LYS A 231 -13.70 -0.93 11.09
C LYS A 231 -14.16 -0.93 12.55
N ILE A 232 -13.37 -0.27 13.40
CA ILE A 232 -13.65 0.11 14.79
C ILE A 232 -13.49 1.62 14.95
N GLY A 233 -13.72 2.16 16.15
CA GLY A 233 -13.72 3.61 16.33
C GLY A 233 -15.05 4.24 15.87
N GLN A 234 -16.18 3.60 16.17
CA GLN A 234 -17.51 4.02 15.74
C GLN A 234 -17.87 5.44 16.21
N PRO A 235 -18.79 6.14 15.52
CA PRO A 235 -19.21 7.48 15.90
C PRO A 235 -19.81 7.55 17.30
N GLY A 236 -19.50 8.64 18.04
CA GLY A 236 -19.97 8.92 19.38
C GLY A 236 -18.88 9.49 20.28
N THR A 237 -19.19 9.68 21.57
CA THR A 237 -18.21 9.96 22.62
C THR A 237 -17.25 8.76 22.77
N GLN A 238 -16.11 8.94 23.42
CA GLN A 238 -15.15 7.85 23.64
C GLN A 238 -15.76 6.64 24.38
N GLU A 239 -16.70 6.88 25.30
CA GLU A 239 -17.41 5.82 26.02
C GLU A 239 -18.40 5.09 25.12
N GLU A 240 -19.22 5.81 24.38
CA GLU A 240 -20.19 5.24 23.42
C GLU A 240 -19.47 4.46 22.32
N MET A 241 -18.38 5.00 21.78
CA MET A 241 -17.52 4.34 20.80
C MET A 241 -17.00 3.02 21.32
N LEU A 242 -16.41 3.02 22.53
CA LEU A 242 -15.88 1.82 23.15
C LEU A 242 -16.94 0.74 23.34
N GLU A 243 -18.13 1.09 23.81
CA GLU A 243 -19.21 0.11 24.02
C GLU A 243 -19.73 -0.45 22.68
N LYS A 244 -19.86 0.38 21.64
CA LYS A 244 -20.21 -0.07 20.28
C LYS A 244 -19.15 -1.01 19.70
N ASP A 245 -17.87 -0.69 19.85
CA ASP A 245 -16.77 -1.51 19.37
C ASP A 245 -16.70 -2.86 20.09
N LYS A 246 -16.90 -2.88 21.43
CA LYS A 246 -17.01 -4.13 22.21
C LYS A 246 -18.19 -4.99 21.75
N ALA A 247 -19.37 -4.38 21.56
CA ALA A 247 -20.56 -5.10 21.10
C ALA A 247 -20.32 -5.71 19.71
N ARG A 248 -19.74 -4.93 18.77
CA ARG A 248 -19.44 -5.40 17.43
C ARG A 248 -18.40 -6.53 17.44
N LEU A 249 -17.32 -6.40 18.18
CA LEU A 249 -16.32 -7.46 18.35
C LEU A 249 -16.96 -8.73 18.89
N THR A 250 -17.82 -8.62 19.92
CA THR A 250 -18.52 -9.78 20.48
C THR A 250 -19.42 -10.46 19.44
N THR A 251 -20.18 -9.67 18.67
CA THR A 251 -21.07 -10.19 17.63
C THR A 251 -20.29 -10.92 16.54
N ILE A 252 -19.20 -10.31 16.05
CA ILE A 252 -18.32 -10.93 15.05
C ILE A 252 -17.69 -12.22 15.59
N HIS A 253 -17.11 -12.16 16.78
CA HIS A 253 -16.46 -13.33 17.38
C HIS A 253 -17.42 -14.50 17.62
N ASN A 254 -18.65 -14.22 18.08
CA ASN A 254 -19.68 -15.24 18.22
C ASN A 254 -20.07 -15.88 16.89
N ALA A 255 -20.04 -15.11 15.81
CA ALA A 255 -20.46 -15.56 14.48
C ALA A 255 -19.38 -16.38 13.76
N ILE A 256 -18.12 -15.93 13.78
CA ILE A 256 -17.04 -16.50 12.97
C ILE A 256 -15.80 -16.94 13.76
N GLY A 257 -15.75 -16.72 15.07
CA GLY A 257 -14.56 -17.02 15.90
C GLY A 257 -14.14 -18.49 15.92
N ASN A 258 -15.08 -19.41 15.64
CA ASN A 258 -14.82 -20.86 15.58
C ASN A 258 -14.50 -21.36 14.16
N VAL A 259 -14.60 -20.52 13.14
CA VAL A 259 -14.26 -20.91 11.77
C VAL A 259 -12.76 -21.14 11.66
N ARG A 260 -12.37 -22.10 10.84
CA ARG A 260 -10.96 -22.49 10.62
C ARG A 260 -10.51 -22.15 9.22
N THR A 261 -9.22 -21.86 9.08
CA THR A 261 -8.56 -21.62 7.80
C THR A 261 -7.21 -22.34 7.76
N SER A 262 -6.79 -22.76 6.58
CA SER A 262 -5.45 -23.31 6.34
C SER A 262 -4.38 -22.23 6.11
N HIS A 263 -4.78 -20.96 6.04
CA HIS A 263 -3.87 -19.85 5.71
C HIS A 263 -3.19 -19.21 6.93
N THR A 264 -3.50 -19.69 8.15
CA THR A 264 -2.85 -19.25 9.39
C THR A 264 -2.16 -20.40 10.09
N GLU A 265 -1.11 -20.11 10.85
CA GLU A 265 -0.31 -21.15 11.54
C GLU A 265 -1.12 -21.87 12.64
N ASP A 266 -2.05 -21.18 13.31
CA ASP A 266 -2.91 -21.74 14.36
C ASP A 266 -4.27 -22.23 13.85
N GLY A 267 -4.54 -22.07 12.57
CA GLY A 267 -5.78 -22.48 11.92
C GLY A 267 -6.99 -21.63 12.26
N LYS A 268 -6.85 -20.49 12.94
CA LYS A 268 -7.94 -19.56 13.28
C LYS A 268 -8.04 -18.43 12.28
N LEU A 269 -9.25 -17.84 12.13
CA LEU A 269 -9.43 -16.60 11.37
C LEU A 269 -8.77 -15.44 12.13
N PRO A 270 -7.83 -14.72 11.52
CA PRO A 270 -7.21 -13.55 12.13
C PRO A 270 -8.12 -12.31 11.99
N TYR A 271 -8.14 -11.46 13.01
CA TYR A 271 -8.85 -10.19 12.98
C TYR A 271 -7.90 -9.04 12.70
N TYR A 272 -8.26 -8.22 11.74
CA TYR A 272 -7.58 -6.97 11.42
C TYR A 272 -8.54 -5.81 11.69
N PHE A 273 -8.30 -5.07 12.76
CA PHE A 273 -9.09 -3.90 13.14
C PHE A 273 -8.44 -2.62 12.65
N ASP A 274 -9.26 -1.68 12.17
CA ASP A 274 -8.81 -0.34 11.79
C ASP A 274 -9.66 0.72 12.49
N ALA A 275 -9.00 1.54 13.30
CA ALA A 275 -9.62 2.59 14.11
C ALA A 275 -9.53 3.99 13.48
N ASN A 276 -8.74 4.19 12.43
CA ASN A 276 -8.53 5.48 11.75
C ASN A 276 -8.27 6.67 12.72
N GLY A 277 -7.48 6.45 13.76
CA GLY A 277 -7.11 7.48 14.73
C GLY A 277 -8.20 7.91 15.70
N ARG A 278 -9.20 7.09 15.93
CA ARG A 278 -10.39 7.48 16.71
C ARG A 278 -10.26 7.34 18.22
N TYR A 279 -9.30 6.57 18.73
CA TYR A 279 -9.05 6.46 20.15
C TYR A 279 -8.20 7.65 20.61
N GLU A 280 -8.63 8.33 21.69
CA GLU A 280 -7.92 9.48 22.24
C GLU A 280 -6.91 9.09 23.33
N LYS A 281 -7.09 7.93 23.96
CA LYS A 281 -6.30 7.46 25.10
C LYS A 281 -5.96 5.98 25.00
N LYS A 282 -4.74 5.65 25.42
CA LYS A 282 -4.28 4.26 25.53
C LYS A 282 -5.20 3.41 26.40
N GLU A 283 -5.65 3.96 27.54
CA GLU A 283 -6.54 3.27 28.49
C GLU A 283 -7.86 2.87 27.85
N THR A 284 -8.40 3.68 26.94
CA THR A 284 -9.64 3.34 26.21
C THR A 284 -9.43 2.16 25.28
N LEU A 285 -8.34 2.14 24.50
CA LEU A 285 -7.97 1.00 23.67
C LEU A 285 -7.72 -0.27 24.50
N MET A 286 -7.03 -0.13 25.64
CA MET A 286 -6.78 -1.26 26.55
C MET A 286 -8.07 -1.86 27.12
N LYS A 287 -9.13 -1.09 27.31
CA LYS A 287 -10.46 -1.63 27.69
C LYS A 287 -11.07 -2.49 26.57
N LEU A 288 -10.88 -2.15 25.30
CA LEU A 288 -11.30 -3.00 24.17
C LEU A 288 -10.47 -4.30 24.13
N ILE A 289 -9.15 -4.19 24.26
CA ILE A 289 -8.25 -5.37 24.30
C ILE A 289 -8.59 -6.30 25.47
N ASN A 290 -8.86 -5.75 26.65
CA ASN A 290 -9.27 -6.55 27.80
C ASN A 290 -10.65 -7.21 27.58
N HIS A 291 -11.56 -6.56 26.87
CA HIS A 291 -12.81 -7.16 26.46
C HIS A 291 -12.59 -8.32 25.49
N ALA A 292 -11.68 -8.16 24.50
CA ALA A 292 -11.30 -9.26 23.61
C ALA A 292 -10.76 -10.48 24.38
N LYS A 293 -9.92 -10.26 25.40
CA LYS A 293 -9.44 -11.32 26.30
C LYS A 293 -10.60 -12.02 27.01
N LYS A 294 -11.57 -11.25 27.54
CA LYS A 294 -12.73 -11.78 28.26
C LYS A 294 -13.61 -12.70 27.40
N ILE A 295 -13.77 -12.38 26.12
CA ILE A 295 -14.62 -13.16 25.19
C ILE A 295 -13.83 -14.23 24.41
N GLY A 296 -12.52 -14.37 24.61
CA GLY A 296 -11.69 -15.36 23.92
C GLY A 296 -11.21 -14.95 22.51
N ALA A 297 -11.44 -13.70 22.09
CA ALA A 297 -11.09 -13.19 20.76
C ALA A 297 -9.64 -12.67 20.66
N PHE A 298 -8.95 -12.51 21.79
CA PHE A 298 -7.66 -11.82 21.86
C PHE A 298 -6.59 -12.45 20.97
N GLU A 299 -6.45 -13.76 20.99
CA GLU A 299 -5.43 -14.50 20.22
C GLU A 299 -5.66 -14.43 18.69
N GLN A 300 -6.85 -14.03 18.26
CA GLN A 300 -7.17 -13.84 16.85
C GLN A 300 -6.92 -12.40 16.36
N ILE A 301 -6.57 -11.47 17.25
CA ILE A 301 -6.24 -10.09 16.83
C ILE A 301 -4.83 -10.07 16.24
N ALA A 302 -4.74 -10.06 14.92
CA ALA A 302 -3.48 -9.99 14.21
C ALA A 302 -2.94 -8.55 14.12
N ILE A 303 -3.83 -7.56 13.92
CA ILE A 303 -3.48 -6.15 13.71
C ILE A 303 -4.57 -5.24 14.30
N ILE A 304 -4.15 -4.15 14.94
CA ILE A 304 -4.97 -2.96 15.15
C ILE A 304 -4.27 -1.80 14.44
N GLU A 305 -4.85 -1.31 13.35
CA GLU A 305 -4.31 -0.24 12.53
C GLU A 305 -4.77 1.12 13.04
N GLU A 306 -3.83 2.07 13.02
CA GLU A 306 -4.02 3.50 13.33
C GLU A 306 -4.97 3.74 14.51
N PRO A 307 -4.67 3.24 15.72
CA PRO A 307 -5.58 3.38 16.85
C PRO A 307 -5.73 4.83 17.29
N PHE A 308 -4.65 5.62 17.23
CA PHE A 308 -4.59 6.99 17.71
C PHE A 308 -4.35 7.98 16.57
N ALA A 309 -4.88 9.19 16.71
CA ALA A 309 -4.57 10.27 15.80
C ALA A 309 -3.06 10.56 15.81
N GLU A 310 -2.48 10.87 14.65
CA GLU A 310 -1.04 11.05 14.51
C GLU A 310 -0.48 12.17 15.38
N GLU A 311 -1.29 13.20 15.65
CA GLU A 311 -0.91 14.36 16.46
C GLU A 311 -0.71 14.03 17.94
N LEU A 312 -1.25 12.89 18.40
CA LEU A 312 -1.16 12.49 19.81
C LEU A 312 0.20 11.90 20.19
N GLU A 313 0.97 11.41 19.22
CA GLU A 313 2.33 10.85 19.42
C GLU A 313 2.45 9.89 20.62
N ILE A 314 1.48 8.99 20.77
CA ILE A 314 1.41 8.05 21.90
C ILE A 314 2.41 6.91 21.69
N ASP A 315 3.31 6.69 22.67
CA ASP A 315 4.13 5.48 22.73
C ASP A 315 3.24 4.27 22.99
N VAL A 316 3.37 3.25 22.14
CA VAL A 316 2.51 2.06 22.14
C VAL A 316 3.28 0.76 22.43
N SER A 317 4.52 0.86 22.82
CA SER A 317 5.43 -0.28 23.03
C SER A 317 4.98 -1.28 24.09
N ASP A 318 4.11 -0.86 25.04
CA ASP A 318 3.55 -1.69 26.10
C ASP A 318 2.17 -2.29 25.78
N ILE A 319 1.62 -2.01 24.59
CA ILE A 319 0.32 -2.57 24.16
C ILE A 319 0.52 -4.02 23.66
N PRO A 320 -0.19 -5.01 24.23
CA PRO A 320 0.09 -6.43 23.97
C PRO A 320 -0.52 -6.96 22.66
N VAL A 321 -0.72 -6.08 21.67
CA VAL A 321 -1.23 -6.41 20.33
C VAL A 321 -0.38 -5.69 19.31
N ARG A 322 -0.14 -6.28 18.15
CA ARG A 322 0.58 -5.60 17.06
C ARG A 322 -0.24 -4.43 16.53
N LEU A 323 0.28 -3.23 16.72
CA LEU A 323 -0.30 -2.03 16.15
C LEU A 323 0.37 -1.71 14.82
N ALA A 324 -0.41 -1.29 13.84
CA ALA A 324 0.08 -0.85 12.53
C ALA A 324 -0.14 0.65 12.36
N SER A 325 0.81 1.33 11.70
CA SER A 325 0.60 2.70 11.23
C SER A 325 0.30 2.71 9.73
N ASP A 326 -0.69 3.50 9.33
CA ASP A 326 -1.08 3.78 7.95
C ASP A 326 -0.97 5.28 7.67
N GLU A 327 -1.99 6.02 8.03
CA GLU A 327 -2.05 7.45 7.72
C GLU A 327 -0.92 8.25 8.34
N SER A 328 -0.44 7.84 9.50
CA SER A 328 0.63 8.53 10.24
C SER A 328 2.05 8.17 9.75
N ALA A 329 2.20 7.19 8.88
CA ALA A 329 3.45 6.85 8.20
C ALA A 329 3.43 7.44 6.76
N HIS A 330 3.50 8.76 6.64
CA HIS A 330 3.48 9.44 5.34
C HIS A 330 4.73 9.15 4.52
N THR A 331 5.88 9.22 5.17
CA THR A 331 7.21 9.04 4.59
C THR A 331 7.97 7.93 5.32
N ASP A 332 9.13 7.55 4.80
CA ASP A 332 10.05 6.63 5.48
C ASP A 332 10.52 7.17 6.84
N GLU A 333 10.74 8.48 6.97
CA GLU A 333 11.08 9.13 8.24
C GLU A 333 9.93 9.03 9.25
N ASP A 334 8.69 9.31 8.80
CA ASP A 334 7.51 9.18 9.65
C ASP A 334 7.30 7.70 10.07
N ALA A 335 7.50 6.74 9.15
CA ALA A 335 7.42 5.31 9.45
C ALA A 335 8.47 4.89 10.50
N ILE A 336 9.72 5.37 10.36
CA ILE A 336 10.78 5.12 11.36
C ILE A 336 10.36 5.66 12.73
N LYS A 337 9.81 6.88 12.80
CA LYS A 337 9.30 7.46 14.03
C LYS A 337 8.21 6.58 14.65
N ARG A 338 7.24 6.09 13.87
CA ARG A 338 6.19 5.19 14.37
C ARG A 338 6.75 3.87 14.90
N MET A 339 7.70 3.25 14.19
CA MET A 339 8.39 2.06 14.68
C MET A 339 9.13 2.29 16.01
N GLN A 340 9.77 3.45 16.16
CA GLN A 340 10.42 3.84 17.44
C GLN A 340 9.42 4.03 18.59
N MET A 341 8.17 4.40 18.28
CA MET A 341 7.07 4.51 19.25
C MET A 341 6.40 3.16 19.57
N GLY A 342 6.89 2.04 19.02
CA GLY A 342 6.39 0.69 19.30
C GLY A 342 5.39 0.15 18.29
N TYR A 343 5.11 0.84 17.17
CA TYR A 343 4.29 0.26 16.12
C TYR A 343 5.00 -0.95 15.50
N GLY A 344 4.35 -2.11 15.57
CA GLY A 344 4.90 -3.40 15.19
C GLY A 344 4.54 -3.86 13.76
N ALA A 345 3.91 -3.00 12.95
CA ALA A 345 3.64 -3.22 11.53
C ALA A 345 3.44 -1.89 10.79
N ILE A 346 3.64 -1.90 9.46
CA ILE A 346 3.40 -0.74 8.60
C ILE A 346 2.48 -1.12 7.44
N ALA A 347 1.42 -0.32 7.25
CA ALA A 347 0.53 -0.41 6.09
C ALA A 347 1.16 0.36 4.91
N LEU A 348 1.53 -0.35 3.87
CA LEU A 348 2.06 0.21 2.63
C LEU A 348 0.91 0.52 1.66
N LYS A 349 1.07 1.58 0.87
CA LYS A 349 0.09 1.99 -0.15
C LYS A 349 0.80 2.57 -1.37
N ALA A 350 1.32 1.72 -2.26
CA ALA A 350 1.89 2.18 -3.54
C ALA A 350 0.87 2.99 -4.36
N ILE A 351 -0.40 2.67 -4.17
CA ILE A 351 -1.56 3.27 -4.83
C ILE A 351 -2.05 4.59 -4.20
N ALA A 352 -1.43 5.04 -3.10
CA ALA A 352 -1.85 6.24 -2.38
C ALA A 352 -0.68 7.12 -1.89
N LYS A 353 0.47 6.52 -1.60
CA LYS A 353 1.69 7.21 -1.15
C LYS A 353 2.80 7.18 -2.22
N THR A 354 2.52 6.78 -3.46
CA THR A 354 3.44 6.44 -4.55
C THR A 354 4.20 5.12 -4.35
N LEU A 355 4.61 4.48 -5.43
CA LEU A 355 5.49 3.31 -5.35
C LEU A 355 6.87 3.70 -4.81
N SER A 356 7.39 4.87 -5.24
CA SER A 356 8.68 5.38 -4.80
C SER A 356 8.76 5.53 -3.28
N MET A 357 7.79 6.17 -2.64
CA MET A 357 7.74 6.30 -1.18
C MET A 357 7.47 4.96 -0.50
N THR A 358 6.64 4.10 -1.10
CA THR A 358 6.37 2.75 -0.58
C THR A 358 7.63 1.90 -0.51
N MET A 359 8.51 1.95 -1.51
CA MET A 359 9.79 1.25 -1.48
C MET A 359 10.72 1.77 -0.37
N LYS A 360 10.77 3.08 -0.14
CA LYS A 360 11.54 3.68 0.95
C LYS A 360 11.02 3.21 2.31
N ILE A 361 9.70 3.24 2.52
CA ILE A 361 9.07 2.78 3.77
C ILE A 361 9.31 1.28 3.98
N ALA A 362 9.14 0.46 2.93
CA ALA A 362 9.37 -0.99 3.00
C ALA A 362 10.82 -1.32 3.39
N GLN A 363 11.81 -0.60 2.81
CA GLN A 363 13.21 -0.78 3.15
C GLN A 363 13.50 -0.37 4.61
N ALA A 364 12.96 0.76 5.06
CA ALA A 364 13.13 1.22 6.44
C ALA A 364 12.52 0.24 7.47
N ALA A 365 11.39 -0.38 7.14
CA ALA A 365 10.73 -1.41 7.94
C ALA A 365 11.53 -2.74 7.91
N HIS A 366 12.02 -3.15 6.73
CA HIS A 366 12.85 -4.35 6.58
C HIS A 366 14.13 -4.30 7.42
N GLU A 367 14.81 -3.16 7.43
CA GLU A 367 16.03 -2.94 8.25
C GLU A 367 15.78 -3.05 9.76
N ARG A 368 14.53 -2.94 10.20
CA ARG A 368 14.10 -3.02 11.60
C ARG A 368 13.31 -4.28 11.92
N ASP A 369 13.24 -5.23 10.97
CA ASP A 369 12.45 -6.47 11.05
C ASP A 369 10.97 -6.21 11.41
N VAL A 370 10.42 -5.09 10.95
CA VAL A 370 9.00 -4.75 11.12
C VAL A 370 8.22 -5.22 9.89
N PRO A 371 7.21 -6.10 10.06
CA PRO A 371 6.42 -6.61 8.95
C PRO A 371 5.57 -5.53 8.29
N CYS A 372 5.39 -5.66 6.98
CA CYS A 372 4.54 -4.80 6.18
C CYS A 372 3.41 -5.60 5.50
N PHE A 373 2.35 -4.90 5.15
CA PHE A 373 1.25 -5.40 4.32
C PHE A 373 0.73 -4.25 3.43
N CYS A 374 -0.02 -4.56 2.38
CA CYS A 374 -0.56 -3.55 1.49
C CYS A 374 -2.02 -3.23 1.84
N ALA A 375 -2.29 -1.96 2.13
CA ALA A 375 -3.63 -1.45 2.39
C ALA A 375 -4.21 -0.73 1.15
N ASP A 376 -5.54 -0.62 1.08
CA ASP A 376 -6.27 -0.08 -0.08
C ASP A 376 -6.70 1.39 0.10
N LEU A 377 -7.19 1.95 -0.99
CA LEU A 377 -7.78 3.28 -1.09
C LEU A 377 -9.09 3.26 -1.90
N THR A 378 -9.71 2.10 -2.06
CA THR A 378 -10.84 1.87 -2.98
C THR A 378 -10.40 2.15 -4.42
N VAL A 379 -9.36 1.48 -4.87
CA VAL A 379 -8.77 1.75 -6.19
C VAL A 379 -9.44 0.95 -7.30
N ASN A 380 -9.20 1.38 -8.55
CA ASN A 380 -9.66 0.68 -9.73
C ASN A 380 -8.91 -0.65 -9.97
N PRO A 381 -9.46 -1.54 -10.82
CA PRO A 381 -8.89 -2.88 -11.03
C PRO A 381 -7.46 -2.91 -11.60
N VAL A 382 -7.04 -1.85 -12.30
CA VAL A 382 -5.68 -1.77 -12.86
C VAL A 382 -4.70 -1.27 -11.81
N LEU A 383 -5.09 -0.24 -11.05
CA LEU A 383 -4.20 0.40 -10.09
C LEU A 383 -3.83 -0.55 -8.93
N ILE A 384 -4.72 -1.46 -8.52
CA ILE A 384 -4.44 -2.43 -7.46
C ILE A 384 -3.26 -3.34 -7.77
N GLU A 385 -2.91 -3.53 -9.05
CA GLU A 385 -1.80 -4.37 -9.47
C GLU A 385 -0.45 -3.87 -8.93
N TRP A 386 -0.28 -2.56 -8.73
CA TRP A 386 0.91 -2.01 -8.09
C TRP A 386 1.05 -2.49 -6.64
N ASN A 387 -0.05 -2.50 -5.87
CA ASN A 387 -0.05 -3.05 -4.50
C ASN A 387 0.18 -4.57 -4.50
N LYS A 388 -0.41 -5.31 -5.44
CA LYS A 388 -0.19 -6.77 -5.56
C LYS A 388 1.27 -7.08 -5.85
N ASN A 389 1.93 -6.30 -6.72
CA ASN A 389 3.36 -6.47 -6.98
C ASN A 389 4.23 -6.22 -5.75
N VAL A 390 3.88 -5.23 -4.92
CA VAL A 390 4.56 -4.99 -3.65
C VAL A 390 4.30 -6.15 -2.69
N ALA A 391 3.03 -6.50 -2.43
CA ALA A 391 2.66 -7.56 -1.50
C ALA A 391 3.24 -8.93 -1.86
N ALA A 392 3.30 -9.25 -3.17
CA ALA A 392 3.92 -10.47 -3.70
C ALA A 392 5.38 -10.62 -3.30
N ARG A 393 6.06 -9.52 -2.99
CA ARG A 393 7.50 -9.46 -2.72
C ARG A 393 7.87 -9.13 -1.29
N LEU A 394 6.91 -8.78 -0.45
CA LEU A 394 7.15 -8.56 0.98
C LEU A 394 7.43 -9.89 1.69
N LYS A 395 8.16 -9.84 2.81
CA LYS A 395 8.27 -10.98 3.72
C LYS A 395 6.88 -11.37 4.25
N SER A 396 6.62 -12.67 4.39
CA SER A 396 5.35 -13.16 4.97
C SER A 396 5.05 -12.48 6.31
N PHE A 397 3.78 -12.13 6.50
CA PHE A 397 3.33 -11.51 7.75
C PHE A 397 3.30 -12.56 8.87
N PRO A 398 3.78 -12.26 10.08
CA PRO A 398 3.84 -13.23 11.18
C PRO A 398 2.45 -13.83 11.51
N GLY A 399 2.40 -15.15 11.66
CA GLY A 399 1.17 -15.91 11.92
C GLY A 399 0.35 -16.25 10.66
N MET A 400 0.69 -15.66 9.52
CA MET A 400 0.11 -16.00 8.22
C MET A 400 0.97 -17.04 7.51
N GLY A 401 0.37 -17.82 6.62
CA GLY A 401 1.10 -18.73 5.75
C GLY A 401 2.04 -17.98 4.79
N ASN A 402 2.67 -18.71 3.88
CA ASN A 402 3.57 -18.11 2.90
C ASN A 402 2.79 -17.39 1.78
N LEU A 403 2.20 -16.25 2.08
CA LEU A 403 1.38 -15.43 1.17
C LEU A 403 1.57 -13.94 1.43
N GLY A 404 1.30 -13.13 0.40
CA GLY A 404 1.21 -11.68 0.52
C GLY A 404 -0.11 -11.23 1.16
N LEU A 405 -0.18 -10.00 1.64
CA LEU A 405 -1.41 -9.41 2.17
C LEU A 405 -1.78 -8.16 1.39
N VAL A 406 -2.97 -8.14 0.77
CA VAL A 406 -3.47 -7.03 -0.04
C VAL A 406 -4.91 -6.71 0.35
N GLU A 407 -5.12 -5.55 0.95
CA GLU A 407 -6.48 -5.01 1.07
C GLU A 407 -6.99 -4.65 -0.34
N SER A 408 -8.24 -5.01 -0.64
CA SER A 408 -8.91 -4.72 -1.90
C SER A 408 -10.40 -4.62 -1.68
N ASN A 409 -10.94 -3.42 -1.81
CA ASN A 409 -12.35 -3.15 -1.57
C ASN A 409 -13.07 -2.42 -2.73
N GLY A 410 -12.40 -2.21 -3.86
CA GLY A 410 -12.99 -1.58 -5.04
C GLY A 410 -14.25 -2.31 -5.52
N HIS A 411 -14.20 -3.63 -5.61
CA HIS A 411 -15.34 -4.47 -6.02
C HIS A 411 -16.56 -4.36 -5.10
N GLN A 412 -16.35 -4.00 -3.82
CA GLN A 412 -17.42 -3.80 -2.84
C GLN A 412 -18.06 -2.41 -2.94
N ASN A 413 -17.40 -1.44 -3.56
CA ASN A 413 -17.75 -0.04 -3.45
C ASN A 413 -18.14 0.62 -4.79
N TYR A 414 -17.50 0.25 -5.93
CA TYR A 414 -17.79 0.89 -7.21
C TYR A 414 -19.07 0.34 -7.86
N LYS A 415 -19.96 1.25 -8.28
CA LYS A 415 -21.14 0.91 -9.07
C LYS A 415 -20.77 0.33 -10.43
N ASN A 416 -19.69 0.83 -11.04
CA ASN A 416 -19.25 0.48 -12.39
C ASN A 416 -18.11 -0.55 -12.38
N TRP A 417 -17.94 -1.32 -11.29
CA TRP A 417 -16.80 -2.23 -11.13
C TRP A 417 -16.57 -3.14 -12.35
N ASN A 418 -17.60 -3.78 -12.87
CA ASN A 418 -17.46 -4.70 -14.01
C ASN A 418 -17.02 -3.98 -15.31
N THR A 419 -17.44 -2.73 -15.49
CA THR A 419 -16.99 -1.90 -16.61
C THR A 419 -15.52 -1.54 -16.44
N MET A 420 -15.12 -1.09 -15.26
CA MET A 420 -13.73 -0.79 -14.94
C MET A 420 -12.83 -2.03 -15.06
N LEU A 421 -13.35 -3.20 -14.68
CA LEU A 421 -12.64 -4.48 -14.83
C LEU A 421 -12.36 -4.78 -16.32
N SER A 422 -13.27 -4.42 -17.24
CA SER A 422 -13.04 -4.61 -18.67
C SER A 422 -11.92 -3.71 -19.24
N TYR A 423 -11.51 -2.67 -18.53
CA TYR A 423 -10.37 -1.80 -18.90
C TYR A 423 -9.03 -2.39 -18.48
N HIS A 424 -9.03 -3.44 -17.67
CA HIS A 424 -7.81 -4.10 -17.24
C HIS A 424 -7.19 -4.87 -18.43
N PRO A 425 -5.90 -4.63 -18.76
CA PRO A 425 -5.27 -5.21 -19.95
C PRO A 425 -5.18 -6.75 -19.90
N ARG A 426 -5.26 -7.33 -18.69
CA ARG A 426 -5.25 -8.77 -18.44
C ARG A 426 -6.47 -9.21 -17.63
N ASN A 427 -7.68 -8.77 -18.02
CA ASN A 427 -8.91 -8.99 -17.25
C ASN A 427 -9.28 -10.46 -17.02
N ASP A 428 -8.70 -11.38 -17.75
CA ASP A 428 -8.81 -12.85 -17.60
C ASP A 428 -7.71 -13.48 -16.74
N GLY A 429 -6.74 -12.68 -16.26
CA GLY A 429 -5.65 -13.15 -15.41
C GLY A 429 -6.14 -13.75 -14.09
N ALA A 430 -5.55 -14.86 -13.66
CA ALA A 430 -5.94 -15.56 -12.44
C ALA A 430 -5.77 -14.69 -11.17
N TRP A 431 -4.91 -13.68 -11.24
CA TRP A 431 -4.63 -12.71 -10.16
C TRP A 431 -5.57 -11.52 -10.13
N VAL A 432 -6.41 -11.31 -11.16
CA VAL A 432 -7.22 -10.09 -11.28
C VAL A 432 -8.38 -10.10 -10.30
N GLN A 433 -9.00 -11.26 -10.12
CA GLN A 433 -10.10 -11.45 -9.18
C GLN A 433 -9.74 -12.51 -8.13
N ALA A 434 -10.04 -12.21 -6.87
CA ALA A 434 -9.83 -13.16 -5.79
C ALA A 434 -10.78 -14.36 -5.92
N LYS A 435 -10.26 -15.55 -5.59
CA LYS A 435 -11.02 -16.80 -5.48
C LYS A 435 -10.69 -17.43 -4.14
N ASN A 436 -11.72 -17.83 -3.40
CA ASN A 436 -11.53 -18.39 -2.04
C ASN A 436 -10.64 -17.50 -1.14
N GLY A 437 -10.83 -16.19 -1.24
CA GLY A 437 -10.11 -15.21 -0.42
C GLY A 437 -8.66 -14.93 -0.82
N VAL A 438 -8.16 -15.46 -1.95
CA VAL A 438 -6.79 -15.22 -2.43
C VAL A 438 -6.74 -14.81 -3.89
N TYR A 439 -5.72 -14.03 -4.24
CA TYR A 439 -5.26 -13.81 -5.61
C TYR A 439 -4.19 -14.83 -5.95
N GLU A 440 -4.30 -15.51 -7.08
CA GLU A 440 -3.28 -16.43 -7.58
C GLU A 440 -2.16 -15.65 -8.27
N LEU A 441 -0.96 -15.65 -7.69
CA LEU A 441 0.22 -14.97 -8.22
C LEU A 441 1.11 -15.98 -8.96
N ASN A 442 0.69 -16.37 -10.15
CA ASN A 442 1.37 -17.35 -10.98
C ASN A 442 2.55 -16.75 -11.77
N GLU A 443 3.24 -17.56 -12.58
CA GLU A 443 4.41 -17.10 -13.37
C GLU A 443 4.06 -15.96 -14.33
N GLU A 444 2.85 -15.97 -14.92
CA GLU A 444 2.41 -14.91 -15.84
C GLU A 444 2.23 -13.57 -15.11
N PHE A 445 1.72 -13.58 -13.86
CA PHE A 445 1.68 -12.40 -13.01
C PHE A 445 3.08 -11.78 -12.84
N TYR A 446 4.08 -12.58 -12.47
CA TYR A 446 5.44 -12.10 -12.27
C TYR A 446 6.10 -11.61 -13.55
N LYS A 447 5.83 -12.28 -14.67
CA LYS A 447 6.35 -11.92 -15.99
C LYS A 447 5.77 -10.61 -16.52
N THR A 448 4.51 -10.32 -16.25
CA THR A 448 3.79 -9.15 -16.77
C THR A 448 3.61 -8.03 -15.75
N GLY A 449 4.03 -8.25 -14.49
CA GLY A 449 3.72 -7.34 -13.38
C GLY A 449 2.22 -7.18 -13.15
N GLY A 450 1.43 -8.25 -13.39
CA GLY A 450 -0.02 -8.18 -13.31
C GLY A 450 -0.69 -7.43 -14.47
N GLY A 451 0.07 -6.98 -15.47
CA GLY A 451 -0.42 -6.20 -16.61
C GLY A 451 -0.05 -4.70 -16.56
N ILE A 452 0.71 -4.25 -15.55
CA ILE A 452 1.08 -2.81 -15.43
C ILE A 452 1.94 -2.31 -16.59
N PHE A 453 2.62 -3.20 -17.32
CA PHE A 453 3.45 -2.86 -18.49
C PHE A 453 2.69 -2.92 -19.81
N ASP A 454 1.45 -3.39 -19.78
CA ASP A 454 0.63 -3.53 -21.00
C ASP A 454 -0.11 -2.22 -21.31
N PRO A 455 -0.40 -1.96 -22.61
CA PRO A 455 -1.21 -0.81 -23.01
C PRO A 455 -2.58 -0.79 -22.34
N MET A 456 -3.06 0.40 -21.98
CA MET A 456 -4.37 0.64 -21.39
C MET A 456 -5.25 1.48 -22.31
N PRO A 457 -5.84 0.88 -23.39
CA PRO A 457 -6.49 1.63 -24.48
C PRO A 457 -7.59 2.59 -24.03
N HIS A 458 -8.36 2.23 -22.99
CA HIS A 458 -9.40 3.10 -22.44
C HIS A 458 -8.81 4.42 -21.92
N TYR A 459 -7.78 4.34 -21.09
CA TYR A 459 -7.14 5.52 -20.51
C TYR A 459 -6.24 6.28 -21.51
N GLU A 460 -5.57 5.58 -22.43
CA GLU A 460 -4.79 6.19 -23.50
C GLU A 460 -5.66 7.03 -24.44
N ALA A 461 -6.91 6.58 -24.70
CA ALA A 461 -7.85 7.29 -25.56
C ALA A 461 -8.22 8.67 -25.02
N MET A 462 -8.05 8.93 -23.72
CA MET A 462 -8.33 10.24 -23.10
C MET A 462 -7.35 11.35 -23.56
N PHE A 463 -6.24 10.99 -24.23
CA PHE A 463 -5.21 11.90 -24.75
C PHE A 463 -5.15 11.95 -26.28
N LYS A 464 -6.00 11.19 -26.96
CA LYS A 464 -6.11 11.23 -28.43
C LYS A 464 -7.09 12.34 -28.82
N HIS A 465 -6.58 13.38 -29.46
CA HIS A 465 -7.34 14.49 -30.05
C HIS A 465 -7.27 14.40 -31.57
#